data_dcfa709b10e24e424c82334bc3efeecf
#
_entry.id   dcfa709b10e24e424c82334bc3efeecf
#
_cell.length_a   1.000
_cell.length_b   1.000
_cell.length_c   1.000
_cell.angle_alpha   90.00
_cell.angle_beta   90.00
_cell.angle_gamma   90.00
#
_symmetry.space_group_name_H-M   'P 1'
#
loop_
_entity.id
_entity.type
_entity.pdbx_description
1 polymer ?
#
loop_
_entity_poly.entity_id
_entity_poly.type
_entity_poly.pdbx_seq_one_letter_code
_entity_poly.pdbx_strand_id
1 'polypeptide(L)'
;VLFRSVGNEVWSLENSTYSILSPEGFAAILWKDGNRASEAAKVMKITAEDLKELGVIEQVIEEPEPVSIDNILEISEQMKEMILGFIEKYDKMTPEELVEQRYQRFRKF
;
A
#
# COMPACT_ATOMS: atom_id res chain seq x y z
N VAL A 1 -2.45 2.40 11.64
CA VAL A 1 -1.60 1.92 10.54
C VAL A 1 -1.25 0.47 10.71
N LEU A 2 -0.83 0.07 11.90
CA LEU A 2 -0.30 -1.28 12.14
C LEU A 2 -1.27 -2.40 11.77
N PHE A 3 -2.55 -2.28 12.08
CA PHE A 3 -3.46 -3.39 11.85
C PHE A 3 -3.85 -3.60 10.37
N ARG A 4 -3.76 -2.57 9.52
CA ARG A 4 -3.93 -2.72 8.06
C ARG A 4 -2.73 -3.35 7.39
N SER A 5 -1.59 -3.34 8.05
CA SER A 5 -0.32 -3.87 7.55
C SER A 5 0.02 -5.27 8.05
N VAL A 6 -0.83 -5.94 8.85
CA VAL A 6 -0.54 -7.26 9.43
C VAL A 6 -0.66 -8.42 8.45
N GLY A 7 -0.97 -8.16 7.20
CA GLY A 7 -1.01 -9.16 6.14
C GLY A 7 0.38 -9.63 5.71
N ASN A 8 0.41 -10.70 4.94
CA ASN A 8 1.62 -11.19 4.27
C ASN A 8 2.03 -10.32 3.08
N GLU A 9 1.06 -9.67 2.46
CA GLU A 9 1.25 -8.63 1.45
C GLU A 9 0.29 -7.47 1.68
N VAL A 10 0.69 -6.29 1.25
CA VAL A 10 -0.15 -5.09 1.17
C VAL A 10 -0.08 -4.58 -0.26
N TRP A 11 -1.23 -4.35 -0.86
CA TRP A 11 -1.35 -3.83 -2.22
C TRP A 11 -2.05 -2.49 -2.19
N SER A 12 -1.75 -1.64 -3.14
CA SER A 12 -2.31 -0.29 -3.26
C SER A 12 -2.73 -0.03 -4.70
N LEU A 13 -3.84 0.65 -4.90
CA LEU A 13 -4.19 1.22 -6.20
C LEU A 13 -3.19 2.33 -6.54
N GLU A 14 -2.88 2.50 -7.82
CA GLU A 14 -1.86 3.44 -8.30
C GLU A 14 -2.09 4.88 -7.83
N ASN A 15 -3.35 5.34 -7.89
CA ASN A 15 -3.72 6.69 -7.49
C ASN A 15 -4.15 6.82 -6.03
N SER A 16 -3.98 5.77 -5.23
CA SER A 16 -4.31 5.80 -3.81
C SER A 16 -3.16 6.29 -2.94
N THR A 17 -3.48 6.70 -1.73
CA THR A 17 -2.50 7.09 -0.72
C THR A 17 -2.59 6.19 0.50
N TYR A 18 -1.45 5.92 1.12
CA TYR A 18 -1.37 5.13 2.34
C TYR A 18 -0.44 5.81 3.35
N SER A 19 -1.00 6.33 4.42
CA SER A 19 -0.29 7.11 5.43
C SER A 19 -0.91 6.95 6.81
N ILE A 20 -0.14 7.24 7.85
CA ILE A 20 -0.60 7.23 9.24
C ILE A 20 -1.41 8.47 9.60
N LEU A 21 -1.18 9.58 8.92
CA LEU A 21 -1.86 10.86 9.14
C LEU A 21 -1.89 11.67 7.85
N SER A 22 -2.72 12.72 7.84
CA SER A 22 -2.80 13.61 6.69
C SER A 22 -1.53 14.49 6.56
N PRO A 23 -1.24 14.97 5.33
CA PRO A 23 -0.15 15.94 5.14
C PRO A 23 -0.27 17.20 5.99
N GLU A 24 -1.49 17.68 6.22
CA GLU A 24 -1.76 18.83 7.10
C GLU A 24 -1.37 18.49 8.54
N GLY A 25 -1.75 17.32 9.03
CA GLY A 25 -1.39 16.84 10.36
C GLY A 25 0.11 16.69 10.53
N PHE A 26 0.79 16.12 9.55
CA PHE A 26 2.25 16.00 9.52
C PHE A 26 2.93 17.39 9.60
N ALA A 27 2.50 18.33 8.74
CA ALA A 27 3.04 19.67 8.71
C ALA A 27 2.80 20.44 10.03
N ALA A 28 1.61 20.28 10.61
CA ALA A 28 1.27 20.90 11.89
C ALA A 28 2.15 20.37 13.05
N ILE A 29 2.41 19.07 13.07
CA ILE A 29 3.22 18.45 14.13
C ILE A 29 4.70 18.80 14.00
N LEU A 30 5.29 18.63 12.82
CA LEU A 30 6.74 18.80 12.63
C LEU A 30 7.15 20.26 12.40
N TRP A 31 6.35 21.01 11.65
CA TRP A 31 6.70 22.38 11.27
C TRP A 31 5.86 23.44 11.97
N LYS A 32 4.88 23.03 12.76
CA LYS A 32 3.90 23.88 13.44
C LYS A 32 3.13 24.80 12.47
N ASP A 33 2.97 24.36 11.23
CA ASP A 33 2.30 25.08 10.16
C ASP A 33 1.55 24.12 9.22
N GLY A 34 0.25 23.97 9.41
CA GLY A 34 -0.61 23.10 8.60
C GLY A 34 -0.77 23.57 7.14
N ASN A 35 -0.44 24.82 6.82
CA ASN A 35 -0.54 25.33 5.45
C ASN A 35 0.55 24.75 4.51
N ARG A 36 1.58 24.11 5.07
CA ARG A 36 2.64 23.45 4.31
C ARG A 36 2.31 22.02 3.91
N ALA A 37 1.03 21.66 3.84
CA ALA A 37 0.56 20.32 3.51
C ALA A 37 1.11 19.78 2.18
N SER A 38 1.21 20.60 1.15
CA SER A 38 1.76 20.20 -0.16
C SER A 38 3.23 19.80 -0.09
N GLU A 39 4.02 20.50 0.72
CA GLU A 39 5.42 20.15 0.98
C GLU A 39 5.52 18.87 1.83
N ALA A 40 4.66 18.77 2.84
CA ALA A 40 4.56 17.59 3.69
C ALA A 40 4.24 16.32 2.88
N ALA A 41 3.27 16.37 1.97
CA ALA A 41 2.90 15.24 1.11
C ALA A 41 4.09 14.69 0.32
N LYS A 42 4.94 15.56 -0.19
CA LYS A 42 6.17 15.15 -0.92
C LYS A 42 7.19 14.49 -0.03
N VAL A 43 7.38 15.00 1.18
CA VAL A 43 8.34 14.44 2.15
C VAL A 43 7.86 13.11 2.72
N MET A 44 6.57 12.96 2.92
CA MET A 44 5.97 11.76 3.52
C MET A 44 6.04 10.50 2.62
N LYS A 45 6.20 10.68 1.32
CA LYS A 45 6.25 9.58 0.35
C LYS A 45 5.06 8.61 0.50
N ILE A 46 3.86 9.14 0.33
CA ILE A 46 2.60 8.44 0.60
C ILE A 46 1.95 7.84 -0.65
N THR A 47 2.55 8.02 -1.82
CA THR A 47 2.04 7.47 -3.08
C THR A 47 2.34 5.98 -3.20
N ALA A 48 1.56 5.27 -4.00
CA ALA A 48 1.76 3.84 -4.23
C ALA A 48 3.16 3.52 -4.77
N GLU A 49 3.67 4.35 -5.67
CA GLU A 49 5.01 4.20 -6.26
C GLU A 49 6.11 4.36 -5.20
N ASP A 50 6.09 5.43 -4.44
CA ASP A 50 7.04 5.68 -3.35
C ASP A 50 7.01 4.54 -2.31
N LEU A 51 5.82 4.07 -1.94
CA LEU A 51 5.65 3.01 -0.96
C LEU A 51 6.17 1.66 -1.46
N LYS A 52 6.05 1.39 -2.76
CA LYS A 52 6.62 0.21 -3.39
C LYS A 52 8.15 0.28 -3.40
N GLU A 53 8.72 1.43 -3.76
CA GLU A 53 10.16 1.66 -3.73
C GLU A 53 10.75 1.46 -2.32
N LEU A 54 10.05 1.95 -1.31
CA LEU A 54 10.41 1.77 0.10
C LEU A 54 10.16 0.33 0.64
N GLY A 55 9.50 -0.52 -0.13
CA GLY A 55 9.15 -1.88 0.28
C GLY A 55 8.04 -1.97 1.32
N VAL A 56 7.26 -0.89 1.51
CA VAL A 56 6.10 -0.85 2.41
C VAL A 56 4.94 -1.63 1.85
N ILE A 57 4.75 -1.59 0.54
CA ILE A 57 3.77 -2.38 -0.20
C ILE A 57 4.47 -3.30 -1.20
N GLU A 58 3.85 -4.43 -1.50
CA GLU A 58 4.40 -5.44 -2.42
C GLU A 58 3.97 -5.19 -3.86
N GLN A 59 2.74 -4.73 -4.07
CA GLN A 59 2.21 -4.55 -5.42
C GLN A 59 1.41 -3.25 -5.56
N VAL A 60 1.45 -2.70 -6.77
CA VAL A 60 0.60 -1.59 -7.20
C VAL A 60 -0.39 -2.12 -8.23
N ILE A 61 -1.67 -1.83 -8.04
CA ILE A 61 -2.74 -2.14 -8.99
C ILE A 61 -2.84 -0.95 -9.92
N GLU A 62 -2.55 -1.16 -11.19
CA GLU A 62 -2.54 -0.11 -12.20
C GLU A 62 -3.94 0.47 -12.44
N GLU A 63 -3.99 1.78 -12.55
CA GLU A 63 -5.20 2.54 -12.87
C GLU A 63 -4.91 3.44 -14.08
N PRO A 64 -5.09 2.93 -15.32
CA PRO A 64 -4.91 3.75 -16.53
C PRO A 64 -5.74 5.04 -16.50
N GLU A 65 -6.90 4.95 -15.84
CA GLU A 65 -7.76 6.07 -15.48
C GLU A 65 -8.25 5.89 -14.03
N PRO A 66 -8.57 6.96 -13.30
CA PRO A 66 -9.14 6.85 -11.95
C PRO A 66 -10.35 5.92 -11.93
N VAL A 67 -10.48 5.12 -10.87
CA VAL A 67 -11.58 4.16 -10.72
C VAL A 67 -12.93 4.84 -10.88
N SER A 68 -13.74 4.33 -11.79
CA SER A 68 -15.09 4.79 -12.10
C SER A 68 -16.02 3.62 -12.39
N ILE A 69 -17.31 3.89 -12.56
CA ILE A 69 -18.28 2.87 -12.96
C ILE A 69 -17.91 2.24 -14.32
N ASP A 70 -17.30 3.02 -15.20
CA ASP A 70 -16.99 2.60 -16.56
C ASP A 70 -15.81 1.63 -16.64
N ASN A 71 -14.83 1.75 -15.74
CA ASN A 71 -13.61 0.94 -15.75
C ASN A 71 -13.50 -0.04 -14.57
N ILE A 72 -14.47 -0.08 -13.66
CA ILE A 72 -14.42 -0.94 -12.47
C ILE A 72 -14.29 -2.43 -12.82
N LEU A 73 -14.88 -2.86 -13.91
CA LEU A 73 -14.81 -4.26 -14.34
C LEU A 73 -13.39 -4.65 -14.76
N GLU A 74 -12.70 -3.79 -15.50
CA GLU A 74 -11.32 -4.01 -15.92
C GLU A 74 -10.36 -4.08 -14.72
N ILE A 75 -10.49 -3.13 -13.79
CA ILE A 75 -9.71 -3.12 -12.56
C ILE A 75 -10.01 -4.35 -11.70
N SER A 76 -11.28 -4.77 -11.64
CA SER A 76 -11.70 -5.97 -10.90
C SER A 76 -11.11 -7.25 -11.49
N GLU A 77 -11.02 -7.37 -12.80
CA GLU A 77 -10.39 -8.52 -13.45
C GLU A 77 -8.88 -8.55 -13.17
N GLN A 78 -8.20 -7.42 -13.24
CA GLN A 78 -6.80 -7.31 -12.84
C GLN A 78 -6.58 -7.75 -11.39
N MET A 79 -7.41 -7.25 -10.47
CA MET A 79 -7.36 -7.64 -9.06
C MET A 79 -7.61 -9.13 -8.86
N LYS A 80 -8.57 -9.71 -9.59
CA LYS A 80 -8.88 -11.13 -9.54
C LYS A 80 -7.66 -11.98 -9.91
N GLU A 81 -6.97 -11.65 -10.99
CA GLU A 81 -5.76 -12.36 -11.40
C GLU A 81 -4.65 -12.26 -10.34
N MET A 82 -4.46 -11.08 -9.77
CA MET A 82 -3.51 -10.85 -8.69
C MET A 82 -3.84 -11.66 -7.44
N ILE A 83 -5.12 -11.73 -7.05
CA ILE A 83 -5.60 -12.52 -5.90
C ILE A 83 -5.39 -14.02 -6.15
N LEU A 84 -5.70 -14.52 -7.35
CA LEU A 84 -5.46 -15.92 -7.70
C LEU A 84 -3.98 -16.27 -7.63
N GLY A 85 -3.10 -15.41 -8.14
CA GLY A 85 -1.65 -15.56 -8.02
C GLY A 85 -1.17 -15.56 -6.56
N PHE A 86 -1.74 -14.70 -5.73
CA PHE A 86 -1.47 -14.68 -4.29
C PHE A 86 -1.87 -15.99 -3.61
N ILE A 87 -3.08 -16.47 -3.88
CA ILE A 87 -3.57 -17.74 -3.33
C ILE A 87 -2.67 -18.89 -3.76
N GLU A 88 -2.33 -19.00 -5.03
CA GLU A 88 -1.45 -20.06 -5.55
C GLU A 88 -0.07 -20.02 -4.89
N LYS A 89 0.48 -18.84 -4.65
CA LYS A 89 1.78 -18.64 -3.98
C LYS A 89 1.75 -19.12 -2.53
N TYR A 90 0.72 -18.73 -1.78
CA TYR A 90 0.66 -18.96 -0.33
C TYR A 90 -0.02 -20.26 0.07
N ASP A 91 -0.85 -20.86 -0.77
CA ASP A 91 -1.52 -22.14 -0.50
C ASP A 91 -0.54 -23.31 -0.33
N LYS A 92 0.64 -23.20 -0.93
CA LYS A 92 1.72 -24.20 -0.84
C LYS A 92 2.56 -24.07 0.44
N MET A 93 2.37 -23.01 1.22
CA MET A 93 3.13 -22.73 2.44
C MET A 93 2.44 -23.37 3.66
N THR A 94 3.24 -23.83 4.60
CA THR A 94 2.72 -24.25 5.91
C THR A 94 2.33 -23.03 6.75
N PRO A 95 1.49 -23.18 7.79
CA PRO A 95 1.18 -22.08 8.72
C PRO A 95 2.43 -21.44 9.32
N GLU A 96 3.44 -22.23 9.64
CA GLU A 96 4.71 -21.78 10.21
C GLU A 96 5.49 -20.92 9.20
N GLU A 97 5.55 -21.35 7.93
CA GLU A 97 6.19 -20.58 6.85
C GLU A 97 5.47 -19.26 6.59
N LEU A 98 4.14 -19.23 6.67
CA LEU A 98 3.35 -18.01 6.53
C LEU A 98 3.64 -17.01 7.65
N VAL A 99 3.74 -17.48 8.87
CA VAL A 99 4.08 -16.66 10.05
C VAL A 99 5.50 -16.12 9.93
N GLU A 100 6.46 -16.96 9.56
CA GLU A 100 7.85 -16.57 9.36
C GLU A 100 8.00 -15.54 8.23
N GLN A 101 7.34 -15.74 7.10
CA GLN A 101 7.34 -14.78 5.99
C GLN A 101 6.84 -13.40 6.45
N ARG A 102 5.75 -13.37 7.21
CA ARG A 102 5.20 -12.14 7.78
C ARG A 102 6.15 -11.49 8.76
N TYR A 103 6.76 -12.27 9.64
CA TYR A 103 7.76 -11.79 10.58
C TYR A 103 8.94 -11.15 9.85
N GLN A 104 9.50 -11.81 8.86
CA GLN A 104 10.62 -11.28 8.08
C GLN A 104 10.22 -10.02 7.29
N ARG A 105 8.98 -9.95 6.81
CA ARG A 105 8.46 -8.75 6.15
C ARG A 105 8.55 -7.52 7.07
N PHE A 106 8.17 -7.65 8.33
CA PHE A 106 8.24 -6.55 9.29
C PHE A 106 9.64 -6.25 9.80
N ARG A 107 10.54 -7.23 9.77
CA ARG A 107 11.95 -7.04 10.19
C ARG A 107 12.78 -6.20 9.23
N LYS A 108 12.27 -5.91 8.04
CA LYS A 108 12.93 -5.01 7.07
C LYS A 108 12.99 -3.55 7.54
N PHE A 109 12.08 -3.19 8.41
CA PHE A 109 11.93 -1.84 8.94
C PHE A 109 12.46 -1.80 10.39
#